data_9f6a3a9792529d7328820fa574176354
#
_entry.id   9f6a3a9792529d7328820fa574176354
#
_cell.length_a   1.000
_cell.length_b   1.000
_cell.length_c   1.000
_cell.angle_alpha   90.00
_cell.angle_beta   90.00
_cell.angle_gamma   90.00
#
_symmetry.space_group_name_H-M   'P 1'
#
loop_
_entity.id
_entity.type
_entity.pdbx_description
1 polymer ?
#
loop_
_entity_poly.entity_id
_entity_poly.type
_entity_poly.pdbx_seq_one_letter_code
_entity_poly.pdbx_strand_id
1 'polypeptide(L)' 'MDKIITLQIRYSGDDNIVYLCKTHEIAERIIREWFAEYCTDNPSLEELEDYLFNKDIGYWQITEEVVICE' A
#
# COMPACT_ATOMS: atom_id res chain seq x y z
N MET A 1 -0.75 -15.64 -18.45
CA MET A 1 0.09 -15.13 -17.36
C MET A 1 -0.69 -14.11 -16.55
N ASP A 2 -0.90 -14.43 -15.30
CA ASP A 2 -1.57 -13.52 -14.41
C ASP A 2 -0.55 -12.76 -13.56
N LYS A 3 -0.81 -11.49 -13.37
CA LYS A 3 0.03 -10.69 -12.49
C LYS A 3 -0.67 -10.54 -11.15
N ILE A 4 0.08 -10.74 -10.09
CA ILE A 4 -0.40 -10.50 -8.73
C ILE A 4 0.39 -9.33 -8.16
N ILE A 5 -0.34 -8.37 -7.61
CA ILE A 5 0.25 -7.22 -6.96
C ILE A 5 0.20 -7.46 -5.47
N THR A 6 1.37 -7.50 -4.85
CA THR A 6 1.49 -7.69 -3.41
C THR A 6 1.66 -6.33 -2.75
N LEU A 7 0.72 -6.00 -1.89
CA LEU A 7 0.78 -4.78 -1.11
C LEU A 7 1.15 -5.14 0.32
N GLN A 8 2.26 -4.59 0.80
CA GLN A 8 2.70 -4.78 2.16
C GLN A 8 2.56 -3.45 2.90
N ILE A 9 1.81 -3.46 4.00
CA ILE A 9 1.63 -2.28 4.83
C ILE A 9 2.27 -2.55 6.18
N ARG A 10 3.09 -1.62 6.62
CA ARG A 10 3.76 -1.72 7.91
C ARG A 10 3.49 -0.47 8.74
N TYR A 11 2.86 -0.66 9.87
CA TYR A 11 2.66 0.40 10.85
C TYR A 11 3.85 0.47 11.79
N SER A 12 4.14 1.68 12.27
CA SER A 12 5.17 1.83 13.27
C SER A 12 4.70 1.15 14.55
N GLY A 13 5.23 0.02 14.84
CA GLY A 13 4.83 -0.71 16.01
C GLY A 13 4.88 -2.19 15.86
N ASP A 14 4.66 -2.83 14.81
CA ASP A 14 4.87 -4.26 14.64
C ASP A 14 3.94 -4.93 13.63
N ASP A 15 2.86 -4.26 13.25
CA ASP A 15 1.90 -4.90 12.36
C ASP A 15 2.42 -4.87 10.92
N ASN A 16 2.62 -6.05 10.38
CA ASN A 16 3.03 -6.21 9.00
C ASN A 16 1.92 -6.98 8.30
N ILE A 17 1.17 -6.28 7.46
CA ILE A 17 0.01 -6.85 6.80
C ILE A 17 0.28 -6.93 5.31
N VAL A 18 -0.02 -8.07 4.72
CA VAL A 18 0.19 -8.32 3.30
C VAL A 18 -1.15 -8.59 2.63
N TYR A 19 -1.42 -7.86 1.54
CA TYR A 19 -2.60 -8.05 0.72
C TYR A 19 -2.20 -8.50 -0.68
N LEU A 20 -2.96 -9.42 -1.24
CA LEU A 20 -2.80 -9.82 -2.63
C LEU A 20 -3.88 -9.11 -3.44
N CYS A 21 -3.45 -8.29 -4.38
CA CYS A 21 -4.35 -7.46 -5.18
C CYS A 21 -4.26 -7.84 -6.65
N LYS A 22 -5.36 -7.70 -7.37
CA LYS A 22 -5.37 -7.97 -8.80
C LYS A 22 -4.91 -6.77 -9.62
N THR A 23 -5.12 -5.56 -9.11
CA THR A 23 -4.75 -4.34 -9.81
C THR A 23 -4.13 -3.34 -8.87
N HIS A 24 -3.40 -2.38 -9.44
CA HIS A 24 -2.83 -1.28 -8.66
C HIS A 24 -3.93 -0.41 -8.04
N GLU A 25 -5.06 -0.29 -8.70
CA GLU A 25 -6.19 0.49 -8.19
C GLU A 25 -6.70 -0.08 -6.87
N ILE A 26 -6.77 -1.41 -6.78
CA ILE A 26 -7.20 -2.08 -5.55
C ILE A 26 -6.18 -1.82 -4.43
N ALA A 27 -4.90 -1.92 -4.75
CA ALA A 27 -3.83 -1.65 -3.78
C ALA A 27 -3.92 -0.21 -3.28
N GLU A 28 -4.11 0.75 -4.18
CA GLU A 28 -4.24 2.15 -3.82
C GLU A 28 -5.44 2.39 -2.91
N ARG A 29 -6.58 1.75 -3.21
CA ARG A 29 -7.76 1.87 -2.37
C ARG A 29 -7.49 1.37 -0.95
N ILE A 30 -6.82 0.24 -0.82
CA ILE A 30 -6.49 -0.33 0.49
C ILE A 30 -5.58 0.63 1.26
N ILE A 31 -4.58 1.20 0.60
CA ILE A 31 -3.69 2.17 1.23
C ILE A 31 -4.48 3.37 1.75
N ARG A 32 -5.39 3.91 0.95
CA ARG A 32 -6.18 5.07 1.35
C ARG A 32 -7.13 4.75 2.49
N GLU A 33 -7.66 3.54 2.54
CA GLU A 33 -8.51 3.11 3.65
C GLU A 33 -7.71 2.97 4.94
N TRP A 34 -6.52 2.38 4.85
CA TRP A 34 -5.66 2.22 6.01
C TRP A 34 -5.22 3.54 6.61
N PHE A 35 -4.92 4.52 5.77
CA PHE A 35 -4.43 5.81 6.20
C PHE A 35 -5.46 6.93 5.99
N ALA A 36 -6.75 6.60 6.10
CA ALA A 36 -7.83 7.54 5.85
C ALA A 36 -7.74 8.79 6.73
N GLU A 37 -7.25 8.64 7.97
CA GLU A 37 -7.07 9.75 8.88
C GLU A 37 -6.13 10.81 8.34
N TYR A 38 -5.21 10.41 7.47
CA TYR A 38 -4.18 11.28 6.93
C TYR A 38 -4.49 11.74 5.51
N CYS A 39 -5.64 11.33 4.96
CA CYS A 39 -6.05 11.68 3.60
C CYS A 39 -7.07 12.82 3.57
N THR A 40 -6.84 13.87 4.36
CA THR A 40 -7.83 14.92 4.54
C THR A 40 -8.06 15.76 3.29
N ASP A 41 -7.02 15.97 2.49
CA ASP A 41 -7.12 16.79 1.29
C ASP A 41 -6.90 15.97 0.02
N ASN A 42 -7.26 14.69 0.08
CA ASN A 42 -7.10 13.77 -1.03
C ASN A 42 -5.69 13.83 -1.66
N PRO A 43 -4.64 13.64 -0.84
CA PRO A 43 -3.27 13.73 -1.33
C PRO A 43 -2.94 12.62 -2.32
N SER A 44 -1.93 12.85 -3.16
CA SER A 44 -1.44 11.78 -4.01
C SER A 44 -0.75 10.72 -3.15
N LEU A 45 -0.54 9.54 -3.70
CA LEU A 45 0.16 8.48 -2.96
C LEU A 45 1.57 8.91 -2.58
N GLU A 46 2.24 9.64 -3.47
CA GLU A 46 3.58 10.13 -3.20
C GLU A 46 3.61 11.09 -2.00
N GLU A 47 2.65 12.00 -1.95
CA GLU A 47 2.53 12.93 -0.83
C GLU A 47 2.21 12.20 0.47
N LEU A 48 1.32 11.23 0.41
CA LEU A 48 0.95 10.44 1.56
C LEU A 48 2.13 9.62 2.07
N GLU A 49 2.89 9.02 1.16
CA GLU A 49 4.07 8.25 1.51
C GLU A 49 5.10 9.13 2.23
N ASP A 50 5.38 10.30 1.69
CA ASP A 50 6.33 11.24 2.31
C ASP A 50 5.85 11.66 3.69
N TYR A 51 4.57 11.94 3.83
CA TYR A 51 4.00 12.35 5.11
C TYR A 51 4.16 11.25 6.16
N LEU A 52 3.81 10.02 5.80
CA LEU A 52 3.90 8.89 6.73
C LEU A 52 5.35 8.61 7.12
N PHE A 53 6.26 8.72 6.17
CA PHE A 53 7.69 8.51 6.43
C PHE A 53 8.24 9.59 7.37
N ASN A 54 7.94 10.86 7.09
CA ASN A 54 8.43 11.97 7.89
C ASN A 54 7.89 11.96 9.32
N LYS A 55 6.68 11.44 9.51
CA LYS A 55 6.05 11.35 10.84
C LYS A 55 6.31 10.02 11.52
N ASP A 56 7.03 9.12 10.85
CA ASP A 56 7.32 7.78 11.38
C ASP A 56 6.05 7.02 11.77
N ILE A 57 5.02 7.16 10.95
CA ILE A 57 3.73 6.51 11.20
C ILE A 57 3.73 5.10 10.60
N GLY A 58 4.29 4.95 9.41
CA GLY A 58 4.32 3.68 8.73
C GLY A 58 4.74 3.84 7.27
N TYR A 59 4.68 2.75 6.54
CA TYR A 59 4.96 2.80 5.11
C TYR A 59 4.29 1.61 4.42
N TRP A 60 4.26 1.66 3.09
CA TRP A 60 3.79 0.53 2.30
C TRP A 60 4.78 0.23 1.20
N GLN A 61 4.71 -0.99 0.70
CA GLN A 61 5.52 -1.42 -0.43
C GLN A 61 4.62 -2.19 -1.40
N ILE A 62 4.72 -1.88 -2.67
CA ILE A 62 3.96 -2.57 -3.70
C ILE A 62 4.95 -3.34 -4.57
N THR A 63 4.72 -4.64 -4.69
CA THR A 63 5.54 -5.53 -5.51
C THR A 63 4.65 -6.21 -6.54
N GLU A 64 5.09 -6.21 -7.79
CA GLU A 64 4.37 -6.87 -8.87
C GLU A 64 5.06 -8.18 -9.21
N GLU A 65 4.31 -9.26 -9.16
CA GLU A 65 4.84 -10.59 -9.46
C GLU A 65 4.05 -11.22 -10.60
N VAL A 66 4.75 -11.91 -11.48
CA VAL A 66 4.12 -12.66 -12.55
C VAL A 66 3.95 -14.10 -12.08
N VAL A 67 2.71 -14.56 -12.06
CA VAL A 67 2.41 -15.94 -11.70
C VAL A 67 2.33 -16.75 -12.98
N ILE A 68 3.19 -17.74 -13.09
CA ILE A 68 3.17 -18.65 -14.21
C ILE A 68 2.32 -19.84 -13.81
N CYS A 69 1.14 -19.92 -14.43
CA CYS A 69 0.27 -21.08 -14.24
C CYS A 69 0.63 -22.13 -15.28
N GLU A 70 1.15 -23.22 -14.82
CA GLU A 70 1.36 -24.36 -15.69
C GLU A 70 0.12 -25.23 -15.73
#